data_e6a4624c079fb1545d123fdb86486f9a
#
_entry.id   e6a4624c079fb1545d123fdb86486f9a
#
_cell.length_a   1.000
_cell.length_b   1.000
_cell.length_c   1.000
_cell.angle_alpha   90.00
_cell.angle_beta   90.00
_cell.angle_gamma   90.00
#
_symmetry.space_group_name_H-M   'P 1'
#
loop_
_entity.id
_entity.type
_entity.pdbx_description
1 polymer ?
#
loop_
_entity_poly.entity_id
_entity_poly.type
_entity_poly.pdbx_seq_one_letter_code
_entity_poly.pdbx_strand_id
1 'polypeptide(L)'
;CALPIFRRLTKFASLYEDDFLKAVIGHSQQADEADRKLKEKELKALLARDEELDGLFERIYEDNVSGKISDERFSRMSRRYEDEQKELTEKIKQLRSEIEKQSSRTMTTDMFISLVRKYTRAKKLTPRMLNELVEKIEVFDAEKVNGVWEQRLRIHYNCVGTIEIP
;
A
#
# COMPACT_ATOMS: atom_id res chain seq x y z
N CYS A 1 32.16 -5.45 4.70
CA CYS A 1 32.20 -4.04 4.40
C CYS A 1 30.85 -3.34 4.24
N ALA A 2 29.82 -3.70 5.02
CA ALA A 2 28.53 -3.00 5.00
C ALA A 2 28.56 -1.61 5.68
N LEU A 3 29.55 -1.37 6.56
CA LEU A 3 29.66 -0.14 7.34
C LEU A 3 29.75 1.16 6.51
N PRO A 4 30.52 1.23 5.40
CA PRO A 4 30.55 2.43 4.56
C PRO A 4 29.21 2.75 3.92
N ILE A 5 28.45 1.73 3.50
CA ILE A 5 27.15 1.90 2.85
C ILE A 5 26.12 2.43 3.85
N PHE A 6 26.09 1.88 5.07
CA PHE A 6 25.24 2.39 6.15
C PHE A 6 25.59 3.84 6.54
N ARG A 7 26.89 4.18 6.58
CA ARG A 7 27.31 5.57 6.80
C ARG A 7 26.90 6.48 5.65
N ARG A 8 26.88 6.00 4.41
CA ARG A 8 26.34 6.76 3.28
C ARG A 8 24.84 6.96 3.42
N LEU A 9 24.07 5.92 3.70
CA LEU A 9 22.62 6.01 3.91
C LEU A 9 22.28 6.99 5.03
N THR A 10 22.88 6.82 6.21
CA THR A 10 22.62 7.69 7.36
C THR A 10 23.11 9.11 7.14
N LYS A 11 24.23 9.30 6.44
CA LYS A 11 24.75 10.63 6.09
C LYS A 11 23.86 11.29 5.02
N PHE A 12 23.41 10.55 4.01
CA PHE A 12 22.50 11.05 3.00
C PHE A 12 21.15 11.43 3.61
N ALA A 13 20.59 10.59 4.46
CA ALA A 13 19.36 10.90 5.19
C ALA A 13 19.48 12.09 6.15
N SER A 14 20.68 12.34 6.70
CA SER A 14 20.92 13.47 7.62
C SER A 14 21.18 14.79 6.93
N LEU A 15 21.87 14.76 5.78
CA LEU A 15 22.27 15.98 5.06
C LEU A 15 21.26 16.43 4.00
N TYR A 16 20.52 15.46 3.46
CA TYR A 16 19.58 15.63 2.36
C TYR A 16 18.25 14.99 2.70
N GLU A 17 17.66 15.36 3.84
CA GLU A 17 16.43 14.74 4.35
C GLU A 17 15.31 14.77 3.30
N ASP A 18 15.12 15.90 2.62
CA ASP A 18 14.09 16.04 1.58
C ASP A 18 14.38 15.16 0.36
N ASP A 19 15.64 15.04 -0.06
CA ASP A 19 16.04 14.21 -1.20
C ASP A 19 16.01 12.73 -0.83
N PHE A 20 16.35 12.39 0.41
CA PHE A 20 16.20 11.05 0.96
C PHE A 20 14.71 10.65 1.02
N LEU A 21 13.88 11.53 1.53
CA LEU A 21 12.42 11.31 1.54
C LEU A 21 11.89 11.13 0.11
N LYS A 22 12.32 11.94 -0.85
CA LYS A 22 11.95 11.78 -2.26
C LYS A 22 12.44 10.46 -2.85
N ALA A 23 13.64 10.00 -2.51
CA ALA A 23 14.18 8.72 -2.98
C ALA A 23 13.46 7.51 -2.40
N VAL A 24 13.06 7.56 -1.11
CA VAL A 24 12.35 6.49 -0.41
C VAL A 24 10.86 6.49 -0.71
N ILE A 25 10.27 7.68 -0.71
CA ILE A 25 8.83 7.89 -0.90
C ILE A 25 8.49 7.93 -2.40
N GLY A 26 9.44 8.43 -3.23
CA GLY A 26 9.25 8.63 -4.66
C GLY A 26 8.03 9.50 -4.99
N HIS A 27 7.74 9.65 -6.27
CA HIS A 27 6.47 10.24 -6.72
C HIS A 27 5.23 9.39 -6.34
N SER A 28 5.46 8.22 -5.70
CA SER A 28 4.43 7.22 -5.42
C SER A 28 3.49 7.65 -4.29
N GLN A 29 3.96 8.28 -3.22
CA GLN A 29 3.07 8.54 -2.08
C GLN A 29 1.93 9.53 -2.38
N GLN A 30 2.19 10.59 -3.12
CA GLN A 30 1.13 11.53 -3.49
C GLN A 30 0.14 10.90 -4.47
N ALA A 31 0.64 10.09 -5.42
CA ALA A 31 -0.19 9.34 -6.35
C ALA A 31 -0.97 8.24 -5.62
N ASP A 32 -0.33 7.50 -4.71
CA ASP A 32 -0.95 6.45 -3.91
C ASP A 32 -2.01 7.02 -2.94
N GLU A 33 -1.78 8.20 -2.36
CA GLU A 33 -2.75 8.86 -1.49
C GLU A 33 -3.95 9.40 -2.29
N ALA A 34 -3.72 9.95 -3.48
CA ALA A 34 -4.79 10.39 -4.37
C ALA A 34 -5.64 9.20 -4.85
N ASP A 35 -5.00 8.10 -5.26
CA ASP A 35 -5.66 6.86 -5.65
C ASP A 35 -6.46 6.25 -4.48
N ARG A 36 -5.90 6.23 -3.28
CA ARG A 36 -6.60 5.77 -2.07
C ARG A 36 -7.86 6.60 -1.80
N LYS A 37 -7.76 7.94 -1.84
CA LYS A 37 -8.94 8.82 -1.65
C LYS A 37 -10.01 8.59 -2.70
N LEU A 38 -9.60 8.30 -3.94
CA LEU A 38 -10.53 7.97 -5.02
C LEU A 38 -11.24 6.64 -4.74
N LYS A 39 -10.52 5.61 -4.31
CA LYS A 39 -11.05 4.30 -3.94
C LYS A 39 -11.98 4.38 -2.71
N GLU A 40 -11.63 5.18 -1.71
CA GLU A 40 -12.48 5.43 -0.54
C GLU A 40 -13.82 6.10 -0.94
N LYS A 41 -13.76 7.05 -1.89
CA LYS A 41 -14.96 7.69 -2.44
C LYS A 41 -15.82 6.70 -3.22
N GLU A 42 -15.20 5.87 -4.04
CA GLU A 42 -15.88 4.80 -4.78
C GLU A 42 -16.54 3.79 -3.83
N LEU A 43 -15.80 3.33 -2.82
CA LEU A 43 -16.32 2.43 -1.79
C LEU A 43 -17.56 3.00 -1.11
N LYS A 44 -17.52 4.29 -0.76
CA LYS A 44 -18.68 4.97 -0.16
C LYS A 44 -19.90 5.01 -1.10
N ALA A 45 -19.68 5.22 -2.39
CA ALA A 45 -20.74 5.20 -3.39
C ALA A 45 -21.35 3.80 -3.57
N LEU A 46 -20.52 2.75 -3.59
CA LEU A 46 -21.00 1.36 -3.69
C LEU A 46 -21.81 0.95 -2.45
N LEU A 47 -21.36 1.33 -1.26
CA LEU A 47 -22.10 1.07 -0.01
C LEU A 47 -23.44 1.79 0.04
N ALA A 48 -23.49 3.05 -0.41
CA ALA A 48 -24.74 3.79 -0.50
C ALA A 48 -25.73 3.17 -1.51
N ARG A 49 -25.19 2.61 -2.62
CA ARG A 49 -26.03 1.92 -3.60
C ARG A 49 -26.57 0.60 -3.08
N ASP A 50 -25.78 -0.14 -2.31
CA ASP A 50 -26.20 -1.39 -1.66
C ASP A 50 -27.38 -1.13 -0.68
N GLU A 51 -27.25 -0.10 0.16
CA GLU A 51 -28.31 0.35 1.08
C GLU A 51 -29.57 0.83 0.32
N GLU A 52 -29.41 1.51 -0.82
CA GLU A 52 -30.52 1.92 -1.67
C GLU A 52 -31.26 0.70 -2.23
N LEU A 53 -30.56 -0.35 -2.64
CA LEU A 53 -31.17 -1.58 -3.15
C LEU A 53 -32.04 -2.28 -2.09
N ASP A 54 -31.59 -2.30 -0.82
CA ASP A 54 -32.41 -2.82 0.28
C ASP A 54 -33.71 -2.04 0.42
N GLY A 55 -33.65 -0.72 0.40
CA GLY A 55 -34.85 0.10 0.45
C GLY A 55 -35.78 -0.04 -0.78
N LEU A 56 -35.20 -0.30 -1.97
CA LEU A 56 -35.97 -0.60 -3.17
C LEU A 56 -36.64 -1.97 -3.08
N PHE A 57 -35.95 -2.97 -2.51
CA PHE A 57 -36.49 -4.30 -2.30
C PHE A 57 -37.68 -4.27 -1.34
N GLU A 58 -37.57 -3.55 -0.23
CA GLU A 58 -38.70 -3.36 0.71
C GLU A 58 -39.91 -2.75 0.01
N ARG A 59 -39.75 -1.72 -0.80
CA ARG A 59 -40.82 -1.08 -1.56
C ARG A 59 -41.51 -2.00 -2.54
N ILE A 60 -40.74 -2.77 -3.33
CA ILE A 60 -41.36 -3.72 -4.29
C ILE A 60 -42.08 -4.86 -3.58
N TYR A 61 -41.57 -5.28 -2.39
CA TYR A 61 -42.25 -6.24 -1.54
C TYR A 61 -43.62 -5.71 -1.07
N GLU A 62 -43.68 -4.49 -0.53
CA GLU A 62 -44.93 -3.84 -0.10
C GLU A 62 -45.91 -3.68 -1.28
N ASP A 63 -45.41 -3.27 -2.45
CA ASP A 63 -46.23 -3.11 -3.65
C ASP A 63 -46.77 -4.45 -4.17
N ASN A 64 -46.01 -5.54 -4.03
CA ASN A 64 -46.48 -6.88 -4.35
C ASN A 64 -47.58 -7.35 -3.37
N VAL A 65 -47.33 -7.23 -2.06
CA VAL A 65 -48.31 -7.61 -1.02
C VAL A 65 -49.61 -6.83 -1.15
N SER A 66 -49.52 -5.55 -1.53
CA SER A 66 -50.71 -4.69 -1.75
C SER A 66 -51.40 -4.91 -3.12
N GLY A 67 -50.87 -5.81 -3.95
CA GLY A 67 -51.42 -6.12 -5.27
C GLY A 67 -51.20 -5.06 -6.35
N LYS A 68 -50.33 -4.07 -6.10
CA LYS A 68 -49.96 -3.05 -7.10
C LYS A 68 -49.08 -3.59 -8.22
N ILE A 69 -48.25 -4.60 -7.92
CA ILE A 69 -47.45 -5.30 -8.90
C ILE A 69 -47.75 -6.81 -8.83
N SER A 70 -47.65 -7.48 -9.98
CA SER A 70 -47.84 -8.94 -10.06
C SER A 70 -46.62 -9.70 -9.51
N ASP A 71 -46.85 -10.95 -9.06
CA ASP A 71 -45.77 -11.86 -8.59
C ASP A 71 -44.67 -12.07 -9.63
N GLU A 72 -45.02 -12.15 -10.91
CA GLU A 72 -44.05 -12.25 -11.98
C GLU A 72 -43.13 -11.01 -12.07
N ARG A 73 -43.73 -9.83 -11.92
CA ARG A 73 -42.99 -8.57 -11.95
C ARG A 73 -42.12 -8.42 -10.71
N PHE A 74 -42.65 -8.76 -9.55
CA PHE A 74 -41.89 -8.82 -8.30
C PHE A 74 -40.69 -9.74 -8.42
N SER A 75 -40.93 -11.01 -8.83
CA SER A 75 -39.83 -11.98 -8.97
C SER A 75 -38.73 -11.53 -9.93
N ARG A 76 -39.09 -10.89 -11.05
CA ARG A 76 -38.10 -10.37 -12.00
C ARG A 76 -37.30 -9.20 -11.42
N MET A 77 -37.94 -8.29 -10.68
CA MET A 77 -37.26 -7.14 -10.06
C MET A 77 -36.38 -7.62 -8.90
N SER A 78 -36.84 -8.54 -8.06
CA SER A 78 -36.06 -9.12 -6.97
C SER A 78 -34.78 -9.76 -7.47
N ARG A 79 -34.85 -10.60 -8.50
CA ARG A 79 -33.64 -11.23 -9.10
C ARG A 79 -32.64 -10.18 -9.58
N ARG A 80 -33.13 -9.11 -10.22
CA ARG A 80 -32.25 -8.03 -10.70
C ARG A 80 -31.54 -7.33 -9.55
N TYR A 81 -32.24 -7.06 -8.45
CA TYR A 81 -31.63 -6.43 -7.27
C TYR A 81 -30.65 -7.38 -6.58
N GLU A 82 -30.99 -8.64 -6.43
CA GLU A 82 -30.08 -9.64 -5.87
C GLU A 82 -28.81 -9.82 -6.70
N ASP A 83 -28.92 -9.83 -8.02
CA ASP A 83 -27.75 -9.94 -8.92
C ASP A 83 -26.87 -8.68 -8.81
N GLU A 84 -27.47 -7.48 -8.76
CA GLU A 84 -26.73 -6.23 -8.55
C GLU A 84 -26.04 -6.22 -7.18
N GLN A 85 -26.70 -6.66 -6.10
CA GLN A 85 -26.10 -6.73 -4.77
C GLN A 85 -24.92 -7.72 -4.71
N LYS A 86 -24.98 -8.85 -5.40
CA LYS A 86 -23.84 -9.77 -5.50
C LYS A 86 -22.64 -9.11 -6.16
N GLU A 87 -22.85 -8.42 -7.27
CA GLU A 87 -21.77 -7.70 -7.95
C GLU A 87 -21.18 -6.58 -7.06
N LEU A 88 -22.03 -5.83 -6.35
CA LEU A 88 -21.60 -4.80 -5.41
C LEU A 88 -20.77 -5.40 -4.27
N THR A 89 -21.23 -6.51 -3.68
CA THR A 89 -20.53 -7.19 -2.58
C THR A 89 -19.12 -7.59 -2.99
N GLU A 90 -18.93 -8.16 -4.18
CA GLU A 90 -17.59 -8.53 -4.66
C GLU A 90 -16.71 -7.31 -4.92
N LYS A 91 -17.25 -6.24 -5.53
CA LYS A 91 -16.52 -4.99 -5.75
C LYS A 91 -16.10 -4.32 -4.44
N ILE A 92 -17.01 -4.26 -3.46
CA ILE A 92 -16.76 -3.71 -2.13
C ILE A 92 -15.64 -4.48 -1.43
N LYS A 93 -15.67 -5.81 -1.50
CA LYS A 93 -14.63 -6.68 -0.91
C LYS A 93 -13.26 -6.46 -1.54
N GLN A 94 -13.20 -6.39 -2.87
CA GLN A 94 -11.95 -6.11 -3.59
C GLN A 94 -11.39 -4.75 -3.22
N LEU A 95 -12.22 -3.72 -3.25
CA LEU A 95 -11.81 -2.35 -2.98
C LEU A 95 -11.34 -2.15 -1.53
N ARG A 96 -12.00 -2.78 -0.56
CA ARG A 96 -11.54 -2.82 0.85
C ARG A 96 -10.16 -3.45 0.97
N SER A 97 -9.94 -4.60 0.31
CA SER A 97 -8.63 -5.28 0.33
C SER A 97 -7.52 -4.42 -0.29
N GLU A 98 -7.81 -3.70 -1.37
CA GLU A 98 -6.84 -2.80 -2.00
C GLU A 98 -6.49 -1.61 -1.12
N ILE A 99 -7.49 -0.97 -0.50
CA ILE A 99 -7.30 0.15 0.44
C ILE A 99 -6.46 -0.31 1.64
N GLU A 100 -6.74 -1.48 2.19
CA GLU A 100 -6.00 -2.04 3.33
C GLU A 100 -4.53 -2.31 2.97
N LYS A 101 -4.26 -2.90 1.79
CA LYS A 101 -2.90 -3.13 1.30
C LYS A 101 -2.13 -1.82 1.10
N GLN A 102 -2.78 -0.79 0.55
CA GLN A 102 -2.16 0.53 0.39
C GLN A 102 -1.85 1.17 1.75
N SER A 103 -2.79 1.12 2.69
CA SER A 103 -2.60 1.65 4.05
C SER A 103 -1.44 0.95 4.77
N SER A 104 -1.34 -0.37 4.65
CA SER A 104 -0.25 -1.14 5.24
C SER A 104 1.12 -0.75 4.66
N ARG A 105 1.21 -0.52 3.35
CA ARG A 105 2.45 -0.07 2.70
C ARG A 105 2.89 1.31 3.20
N THR A 106 1.96 2.26 3.28
CA THR A 106 2.26 3.62 3.77
C THR A 106 2.77 3.59 5.21
N MET A 107 2.09 2.85 6.11
CA MET A 107 2.51 2.69 7.51
C MET A 107 3.92 2.10 7.63
N THR A 108 4.24 1.17 6.76
CA THR A 108 5.54 0.50 6.73
C THR A 108 6.66 1.45 6.29
N THR A 109 6.40 2.31 5.32
CA THR A 109 7.35 3.33 4.84
C THR A 109 7.62 4.39 5.91
N ASP A 110 6.59 4.91 6.58
CA ASP A 110 6.73 5.89 7.66
C ASP A 110 7.53 5.32 8.84
N MET A 111 7.31 4.04 9.15
CA MET A 111 8.05 3.33 10.18
C MET A 111 9.53 3.20 9.81
N PHE A 112 9.86 2.88 8.55
CA PHE A 112 11.23 2.83 8.06
C PHE A 112 11.92 4.19 8.14
N ILE A 113 11.26 5.27 7.72
CA ILE A 113 11.79 6.63 7.80
C ILE A 113 12.09 7.01 9.26
N SER A 114 11.18 6.68 10.17
CA SER A 114 11.38 6.92 11.62
C SER A 114 12.59 6.17 12.16
N LEU A 115 12.80 4.92 11.73
CA LEU A 115 13.97 4.12 12.10
C LEU A 115 15.28 4.73 11.55
N VAL A 116 15.27 5.15 10.28
CA VAL A 116 16.45 5.80 9.67
C VAL A 116 16.79 7.10 10.43
N ARG A 117 15.81 7.94 10.73
CA ARG A 117 15.99 9.15 11.54
C ARG A 117 16.57 8.86 12.93
N LYS A 118 16.09 7.81 13.59
CA LYS A 118 16.60 7.35 14.88
C LYS A 118 18.10 7.04 14.83
N TYR A 119 18.58 6.51 13.70
CA TYR A 119 19.96 6.06 13.53
C TYR A 119 20.88 7.02 12.78
N THR A 120 20.41 8.21 12.35
CA THR A 120 21.23 9.19 11.64
C THR A 120 22.47 9.66 12.44
N ARG A 121 22.41 9.63 13.76
CA ARG A 121 23.52 10.02 14.66
C ARG A 121 24.39 8.83 15.11
N ALA A 122 24.12 7.63 14.66
CA ALA A 122 24.85 6.46 15.10
C ALA A 122 26.28 6.44 14.55
N LYS A 123 27.26 6.37 15.45
CA LYS A 123 28.70 6.32 15.10
C LYS A 123 29.17 4.92 14.70
N LYS A 124 28.46 3.89 15.12
CA LYS A 124 28.78 2.47 14.86
C LYS A 124 27.55 1.73 14.43
N LEU A 125 27.73 0.79 13.50
CA LEU A 125 26.70 -0.16 13.09
C LEU A 125 26.56 -1.23 14.18
N THR A 126 25.36 -1.42 14.69
CA THR A 126 25.06 -2.45 15.67
C THR A 126 24.21 -3.56 15.06
N PRO A 127 24.25 -4.81 15.60
CA PRO A 127 23.36 -5.87 15.14
C PRO A 127 21.87 -5.50 15.18
N ARG A 128 21.47 -4.71 16.16
CA ARG A 128 20.10 -4.21 16.30
C ARG A 128 19.71 -3.31 15.13
N MET A 129 20.60 -2.39 14.73
CA MET A 129 20.34 -1.52 13.57
C MET A 129 20.21 -2.33 12.28
N LEU A 130 21.06 -3.36 12.10
CA LEU A 130 20.96 -4.25 10.95
C LEU A 130 19.61 -4.95 10.92
N ASN A 131 19.21 -5.57 12.03
CA ASN A 131 17.95 -6.31 12.09
C ASN A 131 16.72 -5.41 11.92
N GLU A 132 16.77 -4.16 12.41
CA GLU A 132 15.66 -3.22 12.28
C GLU A 132 15.56 -2.61 10.86
N LEU A 133 16.67 -2.42 10.14
CA LEU A 133 16.71 -1.71 8.86
C LEU A 133 16.86 -2.61 7.64
N VAL A 134 17.44 -3.80 7.78
CA VAL A 134 17.84 -4.66 6.66
C VAL A 134 17.15 -6.00 6.70
N GLU A 135 16.51 -6.35 5.60
CA GLU A 135 15.92 -7.68 5.36
C GLU A 135 16.99 -8.69 4.95
N LYS A 136 17.76 -8.35 3.92
CA LYS A 136 18.86 -9.20 3.43
C LYS A 136 19.93 -8.38 2.72
N ILE A 137 21.14 -8.95 2.65
CA ILE A 137 22.25 -8.41 1.88
C ILE A 137 22.69 -9.47 0.87
N GLU A 138 22.64 -9.14 -0.41
CA GLU A 138 23.18 -9.94 -1.49
C GLU A 138 24.61 -9.50 -1.75
N VAL A 139 25.54 -10.44 -1.70
CA VAL A 139 26.96 -10.22 -1.96
C VAL A 139 27.27 -10.87 -3.29
N PHE A 140 27.67 -10.07 -4.28
CA PHE A 140 28.06 -10.56 -5.59
C PHE A 140 29.54 -10.96 -5.59
N ASP A 141 29.93 -11.77 -6.55
CA ASP A 141 31.33 -12.14 -6.71
C ASP A 141 32.21 -10.90 -6.94
N ALA A 142 33.44 -10.97 -6.43
CA ALA A 142 34.41 -9.90 -6.62
C ALA A 142 34.94 -9.93 -8.06
N GLU A 143 34.91 -8.79 -8.73
CA GLU A 143 35.40 -8.60 -10.09
C GLU A 143 36.60 -7.65 -10.09
N LYS A 144 37.56 -7.88 -10.98
CA LYS A 144 38.73 -7.01 -11.13
C LYS A 144 38.42 -5.92 -12.17
N VAL A 145 38.18 -4.70 -11.71
CA VAL A 145 37.88 -3.54 -12.56
C VAL A 145 39.07 -2.58 -12.51
N ASN A 146 39.68 -2.30 -13.65
CA ASN A 146 40.87 -1.41 -13.76
C ASN A 146 42.02 -1.77 -12.80
N GLY A 147 42.22 -3.06 -12.56
CA GLY A 147 43.31 -3.56 -11.69
C GLY A 147 42.96 -3.60 -10.19
N VAL A 148 41.82 -3.08 -9.77
CA VAL A 148 41.33 -3.08 -8.39
C VAL A 148 40.23 -4.13 -8.24
N TRP A 149 40.24 -4.87 -7.12
CA TRP A 149 39.16 -5.78 -6.80
C TRP A 149 37.94 -4.98 -6.26
N GLU A 150 36.83 -5.08 -6.96
CA GLU A 150 35.57 -4.49 -6.58
C GLU A 150 34.55 -5.59 -6.27
N GLN A 151 33.76 -5.38 -5.22
CA GLN A 151 32.70 -6.28 -4.83
C GLN A 151 31.40 -5.48 -4.68
N ARG A 152 30.39 -5.89 -5.44
CA ARG A 152 29.07 -5.26 -5.38
C ARG A 152 28.25 -5.88 -4.27
N LEU A 153 27.52 -5.01 -3.57
CA LEU A 153 26.54 -5.39 -2.54
C LEU A 153 25.19 -4.81 -2.92
N ARG A 154 24.14 -5.62 -2.79
CA ARG A 154 22.76 -5.15 -2.86
C ARG A 154 22.10 -5.31 -1.50
N ILE A 155 21.61 -4.22 -0.94
CA ILE A 155 20.95 -4.21 0.37
C ILE A 155 19.45 -4.06 0.15
N HIS A 156 18.71 -5.03 0.66
CA HIS A 156 17.25 -4.97 0.73
C HIS A 156 16.88 -4.45 2.12
N TYR A 157 16.25 -3.29 2.15
CA TYR A 157 15.81 -2.67 3.39
C TYR A 157 14.42 -3.16 3.77
N ASN A 158 14.20 -3.33 5.07
CA ASN A 158 12.87 -3.64 5.61
C ASN A 158 11.89 -2.57 5.12
N CYS A 159 10.71 -3.01 4.63
CA CYS A 159 9.60 -2.15 4.28
C CYS A 159 9.67 -1.38 2.95
N VAL A 160 10.86 -1.07 2.45
CA VAL A 160 11.04 -0.22 1.25
C VAL A 160 11.85 -0.89 0.13
N GLY A 161 12.35 -2.11 0.36
CA GLY A 161 13.11 -2.85 -0.64
C GLY A 161 14.51 -2.27 -0.89
N THR A 162 14.90 -2.16 -2.15
CA THR A 162 16.22 -1.67 -2.55
C THR A 162 16.17 -0.16 -2.80
N ILE A 163 17.09 0.59 -2.18
CA ILE A 163 17.24 2.02 -2.39
C ILE A 163 18.54 2.28 -3.17
N GLU A 164 18.44 3.01 -4.26
CA GLU A 164 19.59 3.52 -4.99
C GLU A 164 20.06 4.83 -4.35
N ILE A 165 21.27 4.83 -3.81
CA ILE A 165 21.88 6.01 -3.19
C ILE A 165 22.95 6.53 -4.15
N PRO A 166 22.85 7.77 -4.60
CA PRO A 166 23.79 8.41 -5.52
C PRO A 166 25.21 8.54 -4.94
#